data_ec883952bec154c52dd6d2d293570d7c
#
_entry.id   ec883952bec154c52dd6d2d293570d7c
#
_cell.length_a   1.000
_cell.length_b   1.000
_cell.length_c   1.000
_cell.angle_alpha   90.00
_cell.angle_beta   90.00
_cell.angle_gamma   90.00
#
_symmetry.space_group_name_H-M   'P 1'
#
loop_
_entity.id
_entity.type
_entity.pdbx_description
1 polymer ?
#
loop_
_entity_poly.entity_id
_entity_poly.type
_entity_poly.pdbx_seq_one_letter_code
_entity_poly.pdbx_strand_id
1 'polypeptide(L)'
;MSETLTLHDLLAQHVKEGDLYEKLPNNWLRCFACGHRCKIGPDRDGICKVRYNKGGVLYVPFGYTAGVALDPIEKKPFFHALPGATALSFGMLGCDYHCAYCQNWFTSQAIRDPHAVATPELSSPEQIVGFALEVKAPVITSTYNEPLITSEWAVEVFKLARKYNIKCSYVSNGNGTPEVIEYIRPYIDLYKIDLKSFRQKNYQQLGGRLDTVLDTIRTLKKLGIWVEIVTLTIPGFNDSSEELKDIADFLVSVSPDIPWHVTAFHQDYKMTEPDNTPVATLMRAAEIGYKEGLHYVYAGNIPGAVRNYENTSCPSCGGLLIERVGFRIRKNILVKGACPKCGTAIPGVWT
;
A
#
# COMPACT_ATOMS: atom_id res chain seq x y z
N MET A 1 -19.12 15.70 -35.63
CA MET A 1 -18.39 16.01 -34.39
C MET A 1 -18.19 14.69 -33.70
N SER A 2 -16.98 14.17 -33.59
CA SER A 2 -16.72 12.96 -32.82
C SER A 2 -17.05 13.26 -31.33
N GLU A 3 -18.00 12.55 -30.78
CA GLU A 3 -18.24 12.59 -29.33
C GLU A 3 -16.93 12.25 -28.64
N THR A 4 -16.42 13.17 -27.84
CA THR A 4 -15.22 12.92 -27.04
C THR A 4 -15.61 11.94 -25.95
N LEU A 5 -15.14 10.69 -26.05
CA LEU A 5 -15.35 9.68 -25.03
C LEU A 5 -14.89 10.22 -23.66
N THR A 6 -15.75 10.11 -22.65
CA THR A 6 -15.36 10.44 -21.28
C THR A 6 -14.43 9.37 -20.73
N LEU A 7 -13.68 9.69 -19.69
CA LEU A 7 -12.85 8.69 -18.99
C LEU A 7 -13.70 7.48 -18.53
N HIS A 8 -14.92 7.74 -18.07
CA HIS A 8 -15.86 6.69 -17.67
C HIS A 8 -16.21 5.76 -18.85
N ASP A 9 -16.50 6.31 -20.03
CA ASP A 9 -16.82 5.52 -21.23
C ASP A 9 -15.63 4.68 -21.70
N LEU A 10 -14.42 5.23 -21.59
CA LEU A 10 -13.19 4.53 -21.90
C LEU A 10 -12.99 3.35 -20.93
N LEU A 11 -13.14 3.58 -19.63
CA LEU A 11 -12.98 2.53 -18.62
C LEU A 11 -14.04 1.45 -18.71
N ALA A 12 -15.27 1.78 -19.14
CA ALA A 12 -16.33 0.81 -19.35
C ALA A 12 -16.02 -0.24 -20.45
N GLN A 13 -15.03 0.05 -21.31
CA GLN A 13 -14.53 -0.89 -22.32
C GLN A 13 -13.44 -1.83 -21.76
N HIS A 14 -12.88 -1.52 -20.56
CA HIS A 14 -11.76 -2.23 -19.93
C HIS A 14 -12.18 -2.81 -18.58
N VAL A 15 -13.14 -3.71 -18.64
CA VAL A 15 -13.74 -4.38 -17.49
C VAL A 15 -13.96 -5.86 -17.74
N LYS A 16 -14.07 -6.63 -16.67
CA LYS A 16 -14.60 -8.00 -16.69
C LYS A 16 -15.61 -8.21 -15.56
N GLU A 17 -16.32 -9.32 -15.56
CA GLU A 17 -17.08 -9.78 -14.41
C GLU A 17 -16.12 -10.00 -13.23
N GLY A 18 -16.46 -9.45 -12.06
CA GLY A 18 -15.67 -9.58 -10.84
C GLY A 18 -15.93 -10.86 -10.08
N ASP A 19 -14.97 -11.26 -9.24
CA ASP A 19 -15.05 -12.46 -8.41
C ASP A 19 -15.49 -12.14 -6.97
N LEU A 20 -15.28 -10.90 -6.52
CA LEU A 20 -15.44 -10.47 -5.14
C LEU A 20 -16.82 -9.83 -4.87
N TYR A 21 -17.88 -10.61 -5.05
CA TYR A 21 -19.25 -10.14 -4.74
C TYR A 21 -20.23 -11.27 -4.50
N GLU A 22 -21.40 -10.94 -3.94
CA GLU A 22 -22.57 -11.78 -3.89
C GLU A 22 -23.78 -11.11 -4.57
N LYS A 23 -24.65 -11.91 -5.16
CA LYS A 23 -25.94 -11.43 -5.71
C LYS A 23 -26.95 -11.29 -4.61
N LEU A 24 -27.72 -10.21 -4.65
CA LEU A 24 -28.82 -9.90 -3.75
C LEU A 24 -30.14 -9.85 -4.55
N PRO A 25 -31.33 -9.88 -3.87
CA PRO A 25 -32.62 -9.74 -4.54
C PRO A 25 -32.69 -8.46 -5.41
N ASN A 26 -33.56 -8.48 -6.43
CA ASN A 26 -33.85 -7.36 -7.34
C ASN A 26 -32.63 -6.82 -8.09
N ASN A 27 -31.73 -7.71 -8.53
CA ASN A 27 -30.47 -7.37 -9.22
C ASN A 27 -29.55 -6.45 -8.42
N TRP A 28 -29.69 -6.37 -7.10
CA TRP A 28 -28.67 -5.78 -6.25
C TRP A 28 -27.50 -6.74 -6.07
N LEU A 29 -26.37 -6.21 -5.70
CA LEU A 29 -25.19 -7.00 -5.34
C LEU A 29 -24.47 -6.37 -4.12
N ARG A 30 -23.65 -7.18 -3.47
CA ARG A 30 -22.73 -6.71 -2.42
C ARG A 30 -21.31 -7.01 -2.86
N CYS A 31 -20.48 -5.97 -2.96
CA CYS A 31 -19.06 -6.07 -3.28
C CYS A 31 -18.22 -6.33 -2.03
N PHE A 32 -17.20 -7.18 -2.14
CA PHE A 32 -16.28 -7.56 -1.05
C PHE A 32 -14.84 -7.12 -1.24
N ALA A 33 -14.54 -6.32 -2.26
CA ALA A 33 -13.16 -5.91 -2.52
C ALA A 33 -12.54 -5.02 -1.43
N CYS A 34 -13.35 -4.28 -0.69
CA CYS A 34 -12.88 -3.44 0.41
C CYS A 34 -13.90 -3.36 1.56
N GLY A 35 -13.48 -2.83 2.71
CA GLY A 35 -14.27 -2.75 3.94
C GLY A 35 -15.56 -1.95 3.86
N HIS A 36 -15.79 -1.22 2.76
CA HIS A 36 -17.08 -0.57 2.52
C HIS A 36 -18.21 -1.56 2.28
N ARG A 37 -17.93 -2.76 1.76
CA ARG A 37 -18.94 -3.79 1.48
C ARG A 37 -20.17 -3.23 0.77
N CYS A 38 -19.94 -2.42 -0.28
CA CYS A 38 -20.97 -1.66 -0.96
C CYS A 38 -22.13 -2.54 -1.39
N LYS A 39 -23.34 -2.18 -0.96
CA LYS A 39 -24.56 -2.62 -1.63
C LYS A 39 -24.75 -1.75 -2.87
N ILE A 40 -24.69 -2.36 -4.06
CA ILE A 40 -24.73 -1.66 -5.33
C ILE A 40 -26.01 -2.05 -6.06
N GLY A 41 -26.91 -1.08 -6.26
CA GLY A 41 -28.15 -1.27 -7.02
C GLY A 41 -27.87 -1.41 -8.52
N PRO A 42 -28.87 -1.83 -9.31
CA PRO A 42 -28.75 -1.89 -10.77
C PRO A 42 -28.28 -0.55 -11.35
N ASP A 43 -27.34 -0.61 -12.28
CA ASP A 43 -26.75 0.52 -13.02
C ASP A 43 -26.16 1.62 -12.09
N ARG A 44 -25.59 1.19 -10.95
CA ARG A 44 -24.91 2.05 -9.98
C ARG A 44 -23.48 1.60 -9.73
N ASP A 45 -22.66 2.56 -9.30
CA ASP A 45 -21.27 2.33 -8.92
C ASP A 45 -21.14 2.06 -7.41
N GLY A 46 -20.07 1.34 -7.05
CA GLY A 46 -19.55 1.34 -5.69
C GLY A 46 -18.88 2.68 -5.33
N ILE A 47 -18.52 2.84 -4.05
CA ILE A 47 -17.88 4.06 -3.54
C ILE A 47 -16.56 4.39 -4.26
N CYS A 48 -15.83 3.39 -4.74
CA CYS A 48 -14.56 3.55 -5.48
C CYS A 48 -14.75 4.08 -6.92
N LYS A 49 -15.98 4.09 -7.46
CA LYS A 49 -16.35 4.56 -8.81
C LYS A 49 -15.80 3.74 -9.98
N VAL A 50 -15.14 2.62 -9.72
CA VAL A 50 -14.55 1.75 -10.76
C VAL A 50 -15.14 0.32 -10.76
N ARG A 51 -15.90 -0.02 -9.72
CA ARG A 51 -16.64 -1.28 -9.62
C ARG A 51 -18.13 -0.96 -9.65
N TYR A 52 -18.86 -1.54 -10.57
CA TYR A 52 -20.25 -1.19 -10.79
C TYR A 52 -21.13 -2.40 -11.10
N ASN A 53 -22.43 -2.25 -10.87
CA ASN A 53 -23.43 -3.24 -11.14
C ASN A 53 -24.11 -2.96 -12.50
N LYS A 54 -24.10 -3.94 -13.39
CA LYS A 54 -24.89 -3.91 -14.62
C LYS A 54 -25.70 -5.19 -14.70
N GLY A 55 -27.03 -5.04 -14.63
CA GLY A 55 -27.95 -6.17 -14.74
C GLY A 55 -27.80 -7.22 -13.63
N GLY A 56 -27.32 -6.89 -12.44
CA GLY A 56 -27.08 -7.84 -11.33
C GLY A 56 -25.73 -8.57 -11.41
N VAL A 57 -24.83 -8.10 -12.26
CA VAL A 57 -23.45 -8.59 -12.39
C VAL A 57 -22.48 -7.48 -12.02
N LEU A 58 -21.48 -7.78 -11.19
CA LEU A 58 -20.42 -6.84 -10.86
C LEU A 58 -19.39 -6.78 -11.99
N TYR A 59 -19.13 -5.59 -12.50
CA TYR A 59 -18.02 -5.32 -13.42
C TYR A 59 -16.89 -4.60 -12.68
N VAL A 60 -15.64 -4.99 -13.00
CA VAL A 60 -14.43 -4.53 -12.33
C VAL A 60 -13.36 -4.12 -13.33
N PRO A 61 -12.46 -3.17 -12.98
CA PRO A 61 -11.36 -2.75 -13.85
C PRO A 61 -10.47 -3.92 -14.26
N PHE A 62 -10.13 -3.97 -15.55
CA PHE A 62 -9.34 -5.07 -16.10
C PHE A 62 -8.60 -4.68 -17.38
N GLY A 63 -7.36 -5.19 -17.56
CA GLY A 63 -6.62 -5.10 -18.82
C GLY A 63 -6.01 -3.74 -19.14
N TYR A 64 -5.78 -2.88 -18.13
CA TYR A 64 -5.09 -1.62 -18.32
C TYR A 64 -4.22 -1.26 -17.10
N THR A 65 -3.31 -0.31 -17.31
CA THR A 65 -2.59 0.39 -16.23
C THR A 65 -2.75 1.91 -16.40
N ALA A 66 -2.62 2.66 -15.32
CA ALA A 66 -2.60 4.13 -15.31
C ALA A 66 -1.25 4.67 -14.82
N GLY A 67 -0.24 3.85 -14.88
CA GLY A 67 1.14 4.16 -14.54
C GLY A 67 1.95 2.91 -14.25
N VAL A 68 3.14 2.86 -14.83
CA VAL A 68 4.16 1.83 -14.59
C VAL A 68 5.47 2.54 -14.26
N ALA A 69 6.17 2.10 -13.23
CA ALA A 69 7.45 2.68 -12.84
C ALA A 69 8.40 1.63 -12.26
N LEU A 70 9.70 1.89 -12.45
CA LEU A 70 10.79 1.14 -11.83
C LEU A 70 11.34 1.98 -10.68
N ASP A 71 11.25 1.45 -9.48
CA ASP A 71 11.71 2.14 -8.27
C ASP A 71 12.51 1.17 -7.37
N PRO A 72 13.42 1.67 -6.53
CA PRO A 72 13.95 0.88 -5.43
C PRO A 72 12.80 0.35 -4.54
N ILE A 73 12.96 -0.87 -4.04
CA ILE A 73 11.96 -1.49 -3.14
C ILE A 73 11.72 -0.64 -1.88
N GLU A 74 12.73 0.10 -1.44
CA GLU A 74 12.64 1.03 -0.31
C GLU A 74 11.65 2.18 -0.56
N LYS A 75 11.44 2.59 -1.83
CA LYS A 75 10.41 3.58 -2.19
C LYS A 75 8.99 3.02 -2.09
N LYS A 76 8.84 1.68 -2.06
CA LYS A 76 7.58 0.98 -1.78
C LYS A 76 7.38 0.71 -0.29
N PRO A 77 8.03 1.44 0.57
CA PRO A 77 8.50 1.27 1.95
C PRO A 77 8.57 -0.20 2.41
N PHE A 78 9.40 -0.99 1.72
CA PHE A 78 9.82 -2.29 2.21
C PHE A 78 11.31 -2.25 2.55
N PHE A 79 11.62 -2.16 3.84
CA PHE A 79 13.01 -2.10 4.33
C PHE A 79 13.52 -3.48 4.77
N HIS A 80 12.61 -4.41 5.04
CA HIS A 80 12.92 -5.78 5.41
C HIS A 80 12.55 -6.78 4.30
N ALA A 81 12.49 -6.32 3.05
CA ALA A 81 12.29 -7.21 1.91
C ALA A 81 13.27 -6.83 0.80
N LEU A 82 14.14 -7.77 0.39
CA LEU A 82 15.07 -7.65 -0.76
C LEU A 82 15.78 -6.29 -0.84
N PRO A 83 16.53 -5.83 0.19
CA PRO A 83 17.10 -4.49 0.25
C PRO A 83 17.92 -4.14 -0.99
N GLY A 84 17.66 -2.97 -1.60
CA GLY A 84 18.33 -2.49 -2.81
C GLY A 84 17.78 -3.10 -4.10
N ALA A 85 16.79 -3.97 -4.05
CA ALA A 85 16.18 -4.52 -5.26
C ALA A 85 15.33 -3.49 -6.01
N THR A 86 15.21 -3.69 -7.31
CA THR A 86 14.27 -2.95 -8.15
C THR A 86 12.88 -3.57 -8.05
N ALA A 87 11.86 -2.75 -7.82
CA ALA A 87 10.46 -3.15 -7.92
C ALA A 87 9.83 -2.55 -9.17
N LEU A 88 9.22 -3.38 -10.01
CA LEU A 88 8.31 -2.92 -11.05
C LEU A 88 6.95 -2.64 -10.40
N SER A 89 6.50 -1.41 -10.48
CA SER A 89 5.21 -1.00 -9.92
C SER A 89 4.22 -0.68 -11.01
N PHE A 90 2.98 -1.10 -10.85
CA PHE A 90 1.87 -0.70 -11.70
C PHE A 90 0.69 -0.22 -10.85
N GLY A 91 -0.10 0.67 -11.42
CA GLY A 91 -1.35 1.15 -10.83
C GLY A 91 -2.47 1.19 -11.85
N MET A 92 -3.69 1.21 -11.36
CA MET A 92 -4.91 1.45 -12.12
C MET A 92 -5.56 2.75 -11.66
N LEU A 93 -6.81 3.00 -12.02
CA LEU A 93 -7.54 4.18 -11.59
C LEU A 93 -8.48 3.88 -10.42
N GLY A 94 -8.73 4.93 -9.60
CA GLY A 94 -9.69 4.90 -8.52
C GLY A 94 -9.12 4.50 -7.16
N CYS A 95 -9.86 4.87 -6.12
CA CYS A 95 -9.56 4.53 -4.72
C CYS A 95 -10.88 4.48 -3.94
N ASP A 96 -10.93 3.69 -2.91
CA ASP A 96 -12.07 3.65 -1.99
C ASP A 96 -11.99 4.77 -0.91
N TYR A 97 -10.84 5.44 -0.76
CA TYR A 97 -10.66 6.63 0.06
C TYR A 97 -10.59 7.91 -0.79
N HIS A 98 -10.69 9.07 -0.11
CA HIS A 98 -10.61 10.41 -0.73
C HIS A 98 -9.73 11.37 0.07
N CYS A 99 -8.54 10.91 0.44
CA CYS A 99 -7.56 11.67 1.22
C CYS A 99 -7.22 13.00 0.54
N ALA A 100 -7.40 14.13 1.25
CA ALA A 100 -7.08 15.46 0.74
C ALA A 100 -5.58 15.68 0.47
N TYR A 101 -4.72 14.86 1.09
CA TYR A 101 -3.27 14.89 0.96
C TYR A 101 -2.71 13.77 0.05
N CYS A 102 -3.50 13.25 -0.88
CA CYS A 102 -3.08 12.11 -1.68
C CYS A 102 -1.98 12.48 -2.67
N GLN A 103 -0.78 11.94 -2.51
CA GLN A 103 0.36 12.16 -3.42
C GLN A 103 0.15 11.48 -4.79
N ASN A 104 -0.75 10.48 -4.86
CA ASN A 104 -1.10 9.78 -6.10
C ASN A 104 -2.51 10.18 -6.60
N TRP A 105 -2.92 11.43 -6.38
CA TRP A 105 -4.29 11.87 -6.68
C TRP A 105 -4.63 11.81 -8.17
N PHE A 106 -3.66 11.97 -9.07
CA PHE A 106 -3.86 11.84 -10.52
C PHE A 106 -4.46 10.47 -10.92
N THR A 107 -4.09 9.40 -10.23
CA THR A 107 -4.63 8.05 -10.48
C THR A 107 -5.78 7.72 -9.54
N SER A 108 -5.59 7.97 -8.24
CA SER A 108 -6.55 7.55 -7.21
C SER A 108 -7.86 8.36 -7.23
N GLN A 109 -7.83 9.63 -7.67
CA GLN A 109 -8.99 10.51 -7.70
C GLN A 109 -9.47 10.85 -9.14
N ALA A 110 -8.86 10.28 -10.17
CA ALA A 110 -9.14 10.58 -11.57
C ALA A 110 -10.64 10.57 -11.95
N ILE A 111 -11.42 9.71 -11.33
CA ILE A 111 -12.86 9.56 -11.62
C ILE A 111 -13.74 10.49 -10.76
N ARG A 112 -13.16 11.14 -9.76
CA ARG A 112 -13.87 12.05 -8.84
C ARG A 112 -13.50 13.51 -9.02
N ASP A 113 -12.30 13.76 -9.52
CA ASP A 113 -11.76 15.12 -9.64
C ASP A 113 -11.44 15.41 -11.11
N PRO A 114 -12.13 16.38 -11.75
CA PRO A 114 -11.91 16.72 -13.15
C PRO A 114 -10.51 17.27 -13.45
N HIS A 115 -9.76 17.68 -12.42
CA HIS A 115 -8.36 18.11 -12.56
C HIS A 115 -7.37 16.94 -12.54
N ALA A 116 -7.79 15.76 -12.11
CA ALA A 116 -6.98 14.55 -12.13
C ALA A 116 -7.05 13.89 -13.51
N VAL A 117 -6.17 14.32 -14.42
CA VAL A 117 -6.10 13.77 -15.77
C VAL A 117 -5.12 12.60 -15.77
N ALA A 118 -5.64 11.39 -15.96
CA ALA A 118 -4.84 10.17 -16.14
C ALA A 118 -5.33 9.41 -17.38
N THR A 119 -4.41 8.95 -18.21
CA THR A 119 -4.72 8.17 -19.39
C THR A 119 -4.45 6.70 -19.10
N PRO A 120 -5.47 5.82 -19.13
CA PRO A 120 -5.26 4.40 -19.03
C PRO A 120 -4.58 3.86 -20.28
N GLU A 121 -3.58 3.00 -20.10
CA GLU A 121 -2.87 2.31 -21.17
C GLU A 121 -3.24 0.82 -21.14
N LEU A 122 -3.61 0.26 -22.29
CA LEU A 122 -3.89 -1.16 -22.40
C LEU A 122 -2.65 -1.97 -22.01
N SER A 123 -2.86 -2.95 -21.16
CA SER A 123 -1.76 -3.77 -20.65
C SER A 123 -2.24 -5.20 -20.42
N SER A 124 -1.40 -6.17 -20.79
CA SER A 124 -1.64 -7.57 -20.44
C SER A 124 -0.69 -8.03 -19.32
N PRO A 125 -1.02 -9.12 -18.62
CA PRO A 125 -0.11 -9.72 -17.64
C PRO A 125 1.25 -10.06 -18.26
N GLU A 126 1.28 -10.51 -19.50
CA GLU A 126 2.50 -10.85 -20.24
C GLU A 126 3.38 -9.63 -20.49
N GLN A 127 2.80 -8.49 -20.80
CA GLN A 127 3.54 -7.24 -20.97
C GLN A 127 4.18 -6.77 -19.67
N ILE A 128 3.40 -6.76 -18.56
CA ILE A 128 3.91 -6.34 -17.23
C ILE A 128 5.02 -7.29 -16.75
N VAL A 129 4.76 -8.60 -16.80
CA VAL A 129 5.75 -9.60 -16.35
C VAL A 129 6.93 -9.67 -17.29
N GLY A 130 6.72 -9.57 -18.61
CA GLY A 130 7.79 -9.51 -19.61
C GLY A 130 8.72 -8.33 -19.35
N PHE A 131 8.17 -7.15 -19.06
CA PHE A 131 8.98 -5.98 -18.71
C PHE A 131 9.73 -6.18 -17.39
N ALA A 132 9.12 -6.77 -16.36
CA ALA A 132 9.82 -7.11 -15.11
C ALA A 132 11.02 -8.04 -15.34
N LEU A 133 10.86 -9.04 -16.22
CA LEU A 133 11.95 -9.97 -16.58
C LEU A 133 13.07 -9.26 -17.35
N GLU A 134 12.73 -8.42 -18.31
CA GLU A 134 13.70 -7.63 -19.11
C GLU A 134 14.59 -6.77 -18.20
N VAL A 135 13.96 -6.06 -17.25
CA VAL A 135 14.67 -5.18 -16.31
C VAL A 135 15.21 -5.92 -15.07
N LYS A 136 15.01 -7.23 -14.99
CA LYS A 136 15.42 -8.09 -13.87
C LYS A 136 14.86 -7.62 -12.51
N ALA A 137 13.62 -7.12 -12.49
CA ALA A 137 12.95 -6.73 -11.25
C ALA A 137 12.46 -7.98 -10.50
N PRO A 138 12.99 -8.29 -9.31
CA PRO A 138 12.57 -9.46 -8.54
C PRO A 138 11.22 -9.24 -7.83
N VAL A 139 10.65 -8.04 -7.91
CA VAL A 139 9.37 -7.70 -7.26
C VAL A 139 8.46 -6.98 -8.25
N ILE A 140 7.19 -7.38 -8.28
CA ILE A 140 6.10 -6.63 -8.92
C ILE A 140 5.15 -6.12 -7.84
N THR A 141 4.83 -4.82 -7.89
CA THR A 141 4.00 -4.13 -6.88
C THR A 141 2.76 -3.52 -7.51
N SER A 142 1.56 -3.85 -7.00
CA SER A 142 0.35 -3.11 -7.28
C SER A 142 0.20 -1.95 -6.30
N THR A 143 0.12 -0.70 -6.81
CA THR A 143 0.20 0.55 -6.04
C THR A 143 -0.39 1.74 -6.81
N TYR A 144 -0.17 2.98 -6.35
CA TYR A 144 -0.60 4.27 -6.90
C TYR A 144 -2.09 4.58 -6.78
N ASN A 145 -2.95 3.60 -6.92
CA ASN A 145 -4.36 3.61 -6.51
C ASN A 145 -4.55 2.70 -5.30
N GLU A 146 -5.78 2.38 -4.90
CA GLU A 146 -5.99 1.30 -3.93
C GLU A 146 -6.02 -0.06 -4.65
N PRO A 147 -5.03 -0.95 -4.44
CA PRO A 147 -4.96 -2.22 -5.15
C PRO A 147 -6.08 -3.21 -4.79
N LEU A 148 -6.69 -3.10 -3.61
CA LEU A 148 -7.80 -3.99 -3.20
C LEU A 148 -9.00 -3.90 -4.15
N ILE A 149 -9.30 -2.70 -4.67
CA ILE A 149 -10.44 -2.52 -5.58
C ILE A 149 -10.16 -3.00 -7.01
N THR A 150 -8.90 -3.35 -7.31
CA THR A 150 -8.43 -3.84 -8.61
C THR A 150 -7.76 -5.21 -8.48
N SER A 151 -8.12 -5.97 -7.43
CA SER A 151 -7.48 -7.24 -7.08
C SER A 151 -7.61 -8.30 -8.19
N GLU A 152 -8.72 -8.32 -8.92
CA GLU A 152 -8.91 -9.30 -9.99
C GLU A 152 -7.89 -9.13 -11.13
N TRP A 153 -7.51 -7.88 -11.45
CA TRP A 153 -6.42 -7.62 -12.40
C TRP A 153 -5.05 -7.95 -11.81
N ALA A 154 -4.78 -7.47 -10.60
CA ALA A 154 -3.51 -7.71 -9.94
C ALA A 154 -3.22 -9.21 -9.79
N VAL A 155 -4.23 -10.02 -9.45
CA VAL A 155 -4.09 -11.49 -9.33
C VAL A 155 -3.71 -12.15 -10.65
N GLU A 156 -4.23 -11.71 -11.80
CA GLU A 156 -3.81 -12.25 -13.10
C GLU A 156 -2.33 -11.95 -13.39
N VAL A 157 -1.88 -10.74 -13.10
CA VAL A 157 -0.45 -10.38 -13.21
C VAL A 157 0.39 -11.23 -12.25
N PHE A 158 -0.03 -11.38 -11.00
CA PHE A 158 0.71 -12.11 -9.97
C PHE A 158 0.76 -13.62 -10.22
N LYS A 159 -0.31 -14.23 -10.74
CA LYS A 159 -0.31 -15.63 -11.18
C LYS A 159 0.81 -15.90 -12.19
N LEU A 160 0.99 -14.98 -13.14
CA LEU A 160 2.05 -15.11 -14.14
C LEU A 160 3.44 -14.83 -13.54
N ALA A 161 3.57 -13.77 -12.74
CA ALA A 161 4.83 -13.39 -12.08
C ALA A 161 5.42 -14.53 -11.23
N ARG A 162 4.58 -15.25 -10.48
CA ARG A 162 4.99 -16.39 -9.65
C ARG A 162 5.59 -17.56 -10.44
N LYS A 163 5.21 -17.74 -11.71
CA LYS A 163 5.83 -18.76 -12.58
C LYS A 163 7.32 -18.49 -12.84
N TYR A 164 7.72 -17.23 -12.66
CA TYR A 164 9.11 -16.79 -12.82
C TYR A 164 9.80 -16.47 -11.49
N ASN A 165 9.24 -16.89 -10.36
CA ASN A 165 9.76 -16.62 -9.01
C ASN A 165 9.87 -15.13 -8.67
N ILE A 166 9.07 -14.27 -9.33
CA ILE A 166 8.97 -12.86 -8.99
C ILE A 166 8.06 -12.71 -7.77
N LYS A 167 8.52 -12.01 -6.75
CA LYS A 167 7.72 -11.69 -5.55
C LYS A 167 6.63 -10.68 -5.90
N CYS A 168 5.48 -10.82 -5.28
CA CYS A 168 4.33 -9.96 -5.53
C CYS A 168 3.97 -9.14 -4.28
N SER A 169 3.68 -7.87 -4.45
CA SER A 169 3.41 -6.98 -3.32
C SER A 169 2.26 -6.01 -3.55
N TYR A 170 1.62 -5.61 -2.45
CA TYR A 170 0.65 -4.52 -2.38
C TYR A 170 1.19 -3.35 -1.56
N VAL A 171 0.88 -2.14 -2.05
CA VAL A 171 1.00 -0.89 -1.29
C VAL A 171 -0.42 -0.33 -1.17
N SER A 172 -1.03 -0.47 0.00
CA SER A 172 -2.48 -0.36 0.20
C SER A 172 -2.82 0.52 1.41
N ASN A 173 -4.03 1.06 1.45
CA ASN A 173 -4.60 1.71 2.62
C ASN A 173 -5.09 0.71 3.70
N GLY A 174 -5.06 -0.58 3.41
CA GLY A 174 -5.41 -1.64 4.35
C GLY A 174 -6.91 -1.82 4.61
N ASN A 175 -7.81 -1.17 3.86
CA ASN A 175 -9.26 -1.33 4.02
C ASN A 175 -9.76 -2.66 3.44
N GLY A 176 -9.14 -3.78 3.81
CA GLY A 176 -9.45 -5.10 3.29
C GLY A 176 -10.64 -5.78 3.97
N THR A 177 -11.32 -6.67 3.25
CA THR A 177 -12.26 -7.63 3.82
C THR A 177 -11.58 -8.99 3.97
N PRO A 178 -12.07 -9.89 4.82
CA PRO A 178 -11.58 -11.26 4.86
C PRO A 178 -11.62 -11.94 3.48
N GLU A 179 -12.66 -11.67 2.70
CA GLU A 179 -12.87 -12.26 1.37
C GLU A 179 -11.78 -11.83 0.37
N VAL A 180 -11.45 -10.54 0.32
CA VAL A 180 -10.39 -10.08 -0.59
C VAL A 180 -9.01 -10.54 -0.14
N ILE A 181 -8.76 -10.60 1.18
CA ILE A 181 -7.47 -11.11 1.70
C ILE A 181 -7.29 -12.60 1.34
N GLU A 182 -8.31 -13.44 1.52
CA GLU A 182 -8.24 -14.84 1.09
C GLU A 182 -8.09 -14.98 -0.44
N TYR A 183 -8.73 -14.10 -1.23
CA TYR A 183 -8.63 -14.10 -2.68
C TYR A 183 -7.20 -13.82 -3.18
N ILE A 184 -6.50 -12.84 -2.56
CA ILE A 184 -5.14 -12.47 -2.97
C ILE A 184 -4.06 -13.32 -2.31
N ARG A 185 -4.35 -13.96 -1.15
CA ARG A 185 -3.39 -14.70 -0.33
C ARG A 185 -2.48 -15.65 -1.10
N PRO A 186 -2.97 -16.45 -2.08
CA PRO A 186 -2.09 -17.40 -2.79
C PRO A 186 -1.02 -16.74 -3.65
N TYR A 187 -1.15 -15.44 -3.91
CA TYR A 187 -0.38 -14.74 -4.94
C TYR A 187 0.47 -13.60 -4.39
N ILE A 188 0.34 -13.24 -3.11
CA ILE A 188 1.03 -12.10 -2.51
C ILE A 188 2.08 -12.55 -1.48
N ASP A 189 3.26 -11.94 -1.52
CA ASP A 189 4.38 -12.20 -0.60
C ASP A 189 4.56 -11.06 0.41
N LEU A 190 4.38 -9.81 -0.03
CA LEU A 190 4.68 -8.60 0.73
C LEU A 190 3.47 -7.66 0.74
N TYR A 191 3.18 -7.06 1.87
CA TYR A 191 2.07 -6.13 2.01
C TYR A 191 2.48 -4.90 2.84
N LYS A 192 2.43 -3.71 2.23
CA LYS A 192 2.60 -2.46 2.94
C LYS A 192 1.25 -1.81 3.20
N ILE A 193 0.99 -1.43 4.44
CA ILE A 193 -0.24 -0.74 4.83
C ILE A 193 0.05 0.68 5.28
N ASP A 194 -0.72 1.63 4.74
CA ASP A 194 -0.80 2.97 5.29
C ASP A 194 -1.76 2.99 6.49
N LEU A 195 -1.24 2.90 7.71
CA LEU A 195 -2.01 3.19 8.91
C LEU A 195 -2.03 4.71 9.12
N LYS A 196 -3.07 5.35 8.60
CA LYS A 196 -3.12 6.80 8.40
C LYS A 196 -3.42 7.59 9.67
N SER A 197 -3.98 6.95 10.68
CA SER A 197 -4.31 7.54 11.98
C SER A 197 -4.71 6.43 12.95
N PHE A 198 -4.77 6.71 14.23
CA PHE A 198 -5.35 5.82 15.25
C PHE A 198 -6.65 6.39 15.84
N ARG A 199 -7.29 7.30 15.11
CA ARG A 199 -8.57 7.94 15.49
C ARG A 199 -9.64 7.66 14.42
N GLN A 200 -10.75 7.04 14.84
CA GLN A 200 -11.87 6.74 13.94
C GLN A 200 -12.42 8.02 13.26
N LYS A 201 -12.40 9.17 13.96
CA LYS A 201 -12.79 10.47 13.39
C LYS A 201 -11.97 10.83 12.16
N ASN A 202 -10.64 10.61 12.23
CA ASN A 202 -9.73 10.90 11.11
C ASN A 202 -10.02 9.95 9.93
N TYR A 203 -10.24 8.65 10.21
CA TYR A 203 -10.62 7.69 9.18
C TYR A 203 -11.94 8.05 8.49
N GLN A 204 -12.94 8.56 9.22
CA GLN A 204 -14.20 9.06 8.62
C GLN A 204 -13.96 10.19 7.62
N GLN A 205 -13.04 11.12 7.93
CA GLN A 205 -12.65 12.20 7.01
C GLN A 205 -11.96 11.67 5.74
N LEU A 206 -11.25 10.55 5.85
CA LEU A 206 -10.58 9.89 4.72
C LEU A 206 -11.52 9.01 3.90
N GLY A 207 -12.73 8.75 4.41
CA GLY A 207 -13.69 7.83 3.81
C GLY A 207 -13.50 6.39 4.21
N GLY A 208 -12.83 6.09 5.32
CA GLY A 208 -12.50 4.75 5.77
C GLY A 208 -12.97 4.39 7.18
N ARG A 209 -12.52 3.23 7.66
CA ARG A 209 -12.78 2.74 9.02
C ARG A 209 -11.50 2.20 9.63
N LEU A 210 -11.14 2.70 10.80
CA LEU A 210 -9.95 2.27 11.52
C LEU A 210 -9.98 0.76 11.82
N ASP A 211 -11.06 0.25 12.41
CA ASP A 211 -11.17 -1.16 12.80
C ASP A 211 -10.86 -2.11 11.65
N THR A 212 -11.35 -1.81 10.44
CA THR A 212 -11.10 -2.64 9.25
C THR A 212 -9.62 -2.72 8.92
N VAL A 213 -8.88 -1.60 9.04
CA VAL A 213 -7.44 -1.56 8.77
C VAL A 213 -6.67 -2.33 9.84
N LEU A 214 -7.04 -2.19 11.11
CA LEU A 214 -6.42 -2.93 12.22
C LEU A 214 -6.64 -4.44 12.06
N ASP A 215 -7.83 -4.86 11.67
CA ASP A 215 -8.14 -6.28 11.43
C ASP A 215 -7.39 -6.83 10.21
N THR A 216 -7.20 -6.02 9.17
CA THR A 216 -6.36 -6.39 8.02
C THR A 216 -4.91 -6.64 8.45
N ILE A 217 -4.31 -5.75 9.26
CA ILE A 217 -2.94 -5.92 9.79
C ILE A 217 -2.81 -7.23 10.57
N ARG A 218 -3.74 -7.49 11.50
CA ARG A 218 -3.77 -8.74 12.29
C ARG A 218 -3.89 -9.98 11.39
N THR A 219 -4.79 -9.91 10.41
CA THR A 219 -5.06 -11.02 9.50
C THR A 219 -3.84 -11.35 8.63
N LEU A 220 -3.22 -10.36 8.00
CA LEU A 220 -2.03 -10.56 7.17
C LEU A 220 -0.87 -11.16 7.97
N LYS A 221 -0.63 -10.65 9.19
CA LYS A 221 0.41 -11.19 10.07
C LYS A 221 0.12 -12.64 10.45
N LYS A 222 -1.13 -12.97 10.80
CA LYS A 222 -1.57 -14.35 11.11
C LYS A 222 -1.40 -15.30 9.92
N LEU A 223 -1.59 -14.82 8.70
CA LEU A 223 -1.42 -15.59 7.46
C LEU A 223 0.05 -15.76 7.04
N GLY A 224 0.99 -15.16 7.76
CA GLY A 224 2.42 -15.26 7.47
C GLY A 224 2.89 -14.40 6.28
N ILE A 225 2.06 -13.47 5.79
CA ILE A 225 2.45 -12.50 4.77
C ILE A 225 3.38 -11.47 5.43
N TRP A 226 4.46 -11.09 4.75
CA TRP A 226 5.35 -10.05 5.27
C TRP A 226 4.65 -8.69 5.24
N VAL A 227 4.58 -8.02 6.39
CA VAL A 227 3.86 -6.75 6.55
C VAL A 227 4.81 -5.67 7.05
N GLU A 228 4.80 -4.50 6.38
CA GLU A 228 5.40 -3.27 6.89
C GLU A 228 4.33 -2.16 6.95
N ILE A 229 4.39 -1.33 7.98
CA ILE A 229 3.39 -0.29 8.24
C ILE A 229 3.98 1.09 8.02
N VAL A 230 3.24 1.95 7.35
CA VAL A 230 3.61 3.36 7.13
C VAL A 230 2.58 4.27 7.76
N THR A 231 3.05 5.29 8.46
CA THR A 231 2.24 6.41 8.92
C THR A 231 2.81 7.69 8.34
N LEU A 232 2.12 8.28 7.35
CA LEU A 232 2.40 9.64 6.93
C LEU A 232 2.01 10.57 8.08
N THR A 233 3.01 11.13 8.75
CA THR A 233 2.82 11.95 9.95
C THR A 233 2.49 13.38 9.54
N ILE A 234 1.27 13.83 9.82
CA ILE A 234 0.75 15.13 9.40
C ILE A 234 0.55 16.01 10.65
N PRO A 235 1.20 17.18 10.74
CA PRO A 235 1.06 18.07 11.88
C PRO A 235 -0.40 18.44 12.17
N GLY A 236 -0.82 18.28 13.44
CA GLY A 236 -2.19 18.55 13.88
C GLY A 236 -3.24 17.54 13.46
N PHE A 237 -2.90 16.50 12.68
CA PHE A 237 -3.85 15.48 12.27
C PHE A 237 -3.62 14.14 13.01
N ASN A 238 -2.38 13.62 13.01
CA ASN A 238 -2.05 12.32 13.60
C ASN A 238 -0.66 12.31 14.28
N ASP A 239 -0.09 13.49 14.58
CA ASP A 239 1.28 13.64 15.09
C ASP A 239 1.38 13.82 16.61
N SER A 240 0.25 13.76 17.34
CA SER A 240 0.30 13.83 18.81
C SER A 240 1.07 12.65 19.40
N SER A 241 1.82 12.90 20.48
CA SER A 241 2.57 11.81 21.15
C SER A 241 1.67 10.69 21.66
N GLU A 242 0.46 11.02 22.07
CA GLU A 242 -0.55 10.05 22.49
C GLU A 242 -0.96 9.14 21.34
N GLU A 243 -1.29 9.71 20.17
CA GLU A 243 -1.74 8.91 19.01
C GLU A 243 -0.59 8.05 18.44
N LEU A 244 0.63 8.61 18.36
CA LEU A 244 1.82 7.86 17.96
C LEU A 244 2.11 6.69 18.91
N LYS A 245 1.90 6.89 20.21
CA LYS A 245 1.98 5.81 21.21
C LYS A 245 0.92 4.75 20.98
N ASP A 246 -0.35 5.12 20.77
CA ASP A 246 -1.44 4.17 20.50
C ASP A 246 -1.15 3.33 19.25
N ILE A 247 -0.57 3.93 18.19
CA ILE A 247 -0.12 3.20 17.00
C ILE A 247 0.96 2.19 17.37
N ALA A 248 1.99 2.62 18.10
CA ALA A 248 3.10 1.75 18.48
C ALA A 248 2.63 0.60 19.39
N ASP A 249 1.81 0.87 20.39
CA ASP A 249 1.22 -0.14 21.29
C ASP A 249 0.42 -1.18 20.50
N PHE A 250 -0.39 -0.73 19.54
CA PHE A 250 -1.13 -1.66 18.66
C PHE A 250 -0.18 -2.54 17.84
N LEU A 251 0.84 -1.95 17.20
CA LEU A 251 1.77 -2.71 16.38
C LEU A 251 2.56 -3.74 17.23
N VAL A 252 3.03 -3.36 18.41
CA VAL A 252 3.68 -4.27 19.37
C VAL A 252 2.74 -5.41 19.78
N SER A 253 1.45 -5.11 20.01
CA SER A 253 0.46 -6.13 20.35
C SER A 253 0.23 -7.17 19.24
N VAL A 254 0.50 -6.82 17.99
CA VAL A 254 0.46 -7.75 16.84
C VAL A 254 1.79 -8.45 16.67
N SER A 255 2.90 -7.71 16.66
CA SER A 255 4.28 -8.23 16.67
C SER A 255 5.27 -7.07 16.80
N PRO A 256 6.23 -7.12 17.75
CA PRO A 256 7.27 -6.11 17.87
C PRO A 256 8.22 -6.06 16.66
N ASP A 257 8.18 -7.07 15.80
CA ASP A 257 9.00 -7.21 14.60
C ASP A 257 8.39 -6.57 13.35
N ILE A 258 7.20 -5.98 13.43
CA ILE A 258 6.61 -5.24 12.31
C ILE A 258 7.39 -3.93 12.13
N PRO A 259 8.04 -3.71 10.98
CA PRO A 259 8.68 -2.43 10.70
C PRO A 259 7.63 -1.32 10.60
N TRP A 260 7.85 -0.25 11.35
CA TRP A 260 7.00 0.94 11.32
C TRP A 260 7.76 2.13 10.70
N HIS A 261 7.24 2.65 9.61
CA HIS A 261 7.78 3.80 8.90
C HIS A 261 6.97 5.05 9.23
N VAL A 262 7.56 5.99 9.95
CA VAL A 262 7.01 7.34 10.17
C VAL A 262 7.58 8.26 9.11
N THR A 263 6.74 8.78 8.22
CA THR A 263 7.18 9.54 7.05
C THR A 263 6.69 10.98 7.08
N ALA A 264 7.53 11.88 6.58
CA ALA A 264 7.18 13.30 6.51
C ALA A 264 6.08 13.55 5.49
N PHE A 265 5.07 14.30 5.90
CA PHE A 265 4.09 14.93 5.04
C PHE A 265 4.72 16.15 4.35
N HIS A 266 4.36 16.38 3.12
CA HIS A 266 4.45 17.64 2.42
C HIS A 266 3.09 18.00 1.82
N GLN A 267 2.84 19.29 1.64
CA GLN A 267 1.61 19.78 1.02
C GLN A 267 1.44 19.18 -0.37
N ASP A 268 0.26 18.63 -0.63
CA ASP A 268 -0.10 18.04 -1.91
C ASP A 268 -1.63 18.02 -2.11
N TYR A 269 -2.07 17.91 -3.35
CA TYR A 269 -3.46 17.85 -3.78
C TYR A 269 -4.32 19.00 -3.16
N LYS A 270 -5.27 18.65 -2.30
CA LYS A 270 -6.19 19.62 -1.65
C LYS A 270 -5.73 20.07 -0.26
N MET A 271 -4.66 19.48 0.26
CA MET A 271 -4.13 19.82 1.57
C MET A 271 -2.95 20.78 1.43
N THR A 272 -3.25 22.05 1.50
CA THR A 272 -2.30 23.19 1.44
C THR A 272 -1.86 23.69 2.81
N GLU A 273 -2.44 23.14 3.86
CA GLU A 273 -2.14 23.30 5.28
C GLU A 273 -2.15 21.92 5.95
N PRO A 274 -1.39 21.66 6.99
CA PRO A 274 -0.35 22.50 7.62
C PRO A 274 0.95 22.54 6.81
N ASP A 275 1.99 23.18 7.36
CA ASP A 275 3.37 23.09 6.86
C ASP A 275 3.87 21.64 6.86
N ASN A 276 4.95 21.40 6.11
CA ASN A 276 5.61 20.10 6.05
C ASN A 276 6.02 19.60 7.43
N THR A 277 6.02 18.29 7.62
CA THR A 277 6.39 17.67 8.89
C THR A 277 7.81 18.01 9.30
N PRO A 278 8.04 18.61 10.47
CA PRO A 278 9.37 18.88 10.98
C PRO A 278 10.16 17.59 11.28
N VAL A 279 11.48 17.62 11.05
CA VAL A 279 12.40 16.51 11.41
C VAL A 279 12.20 16.05 12.84
N ALA A 280 12.08 17.01 13.79
CA ALA A 280 11.89 16.71 15.21
C ALA A 280 10.64 15.87 15.50
N THR A 281 9.55 16.07 14.74
CA THR A 281 8.32 15.28 14.86
C THR A 281 8.57 13.81 14.48
N LEU A 282 9.29 13.55 13.39
CA LEU A 282 9.61 12.19 12.97
C LEU A 282 10.57 11.49 13.94
N MET A 283 11.56 12.23 14.45
CA MET A 283 12.49 11.68 15.45
C MET A 283 11.74 11.30 16.73
N ARG A 284 10.85 12.19 17.21
CA ARG A 284 9.98 11.91 18.37
C ARG A 284 9.09 10.67 18.13
N ALA A 285 8.50 10.55 16.92
CA ALA A 285 7.69 9.39 16.58
C ALA A 285 8.49 8.09 16.60
N ALA A 286 9.72 8.11 16.06
CA ALA A 286 10.61 6.96 16.10
C ALA A 286 11.02 6.59 17.53
N GLU A 287 11.36 7.57 18.36
CA GLU A 287 11.69 7.37 19.78
C GLU A 287 10.52 6.76 20.55
N ILE A 288 9.29 7.21 20.31
CA ILE A 288 8.07 6.62 20.88
C ILE A 288 7.96 5.15 20.46
N GLY A 289 8.08 4.84 19.16
CA GLY A 289 7.97 3.47 18.69
C GLY A 289 8.98 2.51 19.34
N TYR A 290 10.24 2.92 19.46
CA TYR A 290 11.25 2.12 20.18
C TYR A 290 10.96 1.99 21.67
N LYS A 291 10.50 3.07 22.32
CA LYS A 291 10.16 3.07 23.73
C LYS A 291 9.00 2.12 24.07
N GLU A 292 8.01 2.03 23.18
CA GLU A 292 6.88 1.12 23.36
C GLU A 292 7.22 -0.34 22.98
N GLY A 293 8.43 -0.60 22.44
CA GLY A 293 8.95 -1.96 22.25
C GLY A 293 9.01 -2.45 20.80
N LEU A 294 8.79 -1.60 19.81
CA LEU A 294 9.06 -1.98 18.43
C LEU A 294 10.56 -2.17 18.19
N HIS A 295 10.93 -3.23 17.48
CA HIS A 295 12.33 -3.51 17.15
C HIS A 295 12.83 -2.70 15.95
N TYR A 296 11.93 -2.24 15.07
CA TYR A 296 12.27 -1.58 13.82
C TYR A 296 11.36 -0.39 13.57
N VAL A 297 11.89 0.80 13.72
CA VAL A 297 11.19 2.05 13.43
C VAL A 297 12.06 2.90 12.51
N TYR A 298 11.47 3.35 11.41
CA TYR A 298 12.14 4.12 10.38
C TYR A 298 11.51 5.50 10.22
N ALA A 299 12.34 6.54 10.07
CA ALA A 299 11.89 7.87 9.71
C ALA A 299 12.26 8.16 8.24
N GLY A 300 11.31 8.62 7.44
CA GLY A 300 11.49 8.74 5.99
C GLY A 300 10.91 10.00 5.36
N ASN A 301 11.04 10.10 4.04
CA ASN A 301 10.71 11.24 3.17
C ASN A 301 11.58 12.51 3.38
N ILE A 302 12.61 12.46 4.21
CA ILE A 302 13.59 13.53 4.43
C ILE A 302 15.00 12.93 4.50
N PRO A 303 15.55 12.48 3.36
CA PRO A 303 16.79 11.71 3.30
C PRO A 303 17.96 12.36 4.01
N GLY A 304 18.66 11.59 4.86
CA GLY A 304 19.85 12.04 5.57
C GLY A 304 19.60 13.01 6.74
N ALA A 305 18.37 13.46 6.96
CA ALA A 305 18.05 14.43 8.00
C ALA A 305 17.68 13.78 9.35
N VAL A 306 17.40 12.48 9.39
CA VAL A 306 16.84 11.78 10.55
C VAL A 306 17.87 10.91 11.28
N ARG A 307 19.16 11.27 11.23
CA ARG A 307 20.25 10.52 11.88
C ARG A 307 20.25 9.03 11.45
N ASN A 308 20.22 8.12 12.42
CA ASN A 308 20.28 6.66 12.17
C ASN A 308 18.90 6.02 11.92
N TYR A 309 17.82 6.79 11.91
CA TYR A 309 16.46 6.24 11.75
C TYR A 309 16.12 5.77 10.33
N GLU A 310 17.04 5.89 9.36
CA GLU A 310 16.93 5.24 8.05
C GLU A 310 17.59 3.85 8.04
N ASN A 311 18.38 3.52 9.07
CA ASN A 311 19.22 2.34 9.12
C ASN A 311 18.53 1.17 9.83
N THR A 312 18.86 -0.06 9.43
CA THR A 312 18.47 -1.27 10.17
C THR A 312 19.60 -1.67 11.11
N SER A 313 19.29 -1.75 12.40
CA SER A 313 20.21 -2.23 13.44
C SER A 313 19.73 -3.55 14.03
N CYS A 314 20.63 -4.36 14.55
CA CYS A 314 20.30 -5.58 15.24
C CYS A 314 19.62 -5.27 16.59
N PRO A 315 18.42 -5.81 16.87
CA PRO A 315 17.70 -5.52 18.12
C PRO A 315 18.39 -6.11 19.36
N SER A 316 19.24 -7.13 19.18
CA SER A 316 19.94 -7.79 20.29
C SER A 316 21.27 -7.14 20.64
N CYS A 317 22.08 -6.72 19.66
CA CYS A 317 23.43 -6.21 19.93
C CYS A 317 23.67 -4.76 19.47
N GLY A 318 22.65 -4.09 18.91
CA GLY A 318 22.73 -2.72 18.42
C GLY A 318 23.61 -2.53 17.17
N GLY A 319 24.20 -3.59 16.63
CA GLY A 319 25.08 -3.52 15.47
C GLY A 319 24.35 -3.03 14.22
N LEU A 320 24.95 -2.09 13.47
CA LEU A 320 24.43 -1.60 12.19
C LEU A 320 24.48 -2.72 11.16
N LEU A 321 23.33 -3.06 10.57
CA LEU A 321 23.15 -4.16 9.61
C LEU A 321 22.97 -3.65 8.18
N ILE A 322 22.08 -2.68 8.00
CA ILE A 322 21.83 -2.06 6.70
C ILE A 322 21.89 -0.55 6.87
N GLU A 323 22.82 0.08 6.16
CA GLU A 323 22.97 1.53 6.13
C GLU A 323 22.24 2.10 4.93
N ARG A 324 21.41 3.13 5.15
CA ARG A 324 20.61 3.79 4.12
C ARG A 324 20.75 5.32 4.17
N VAL A 325 20.59 5.91 2.99
CA VAL A 325 20.30 7.34 2.86
C VAL A 325 19.16 7.47 1.84
N GLY A 326 17.98 7.82 2.33
CA GLY A 326 16.74 7.74 1.56
C GLY A 326 16.50 6.32 1.07
N PHE A 327 16.35 6.16 -0.24
CA PHE A 327 16.10 4.86 -0.87
C PHE A 327 17.38 4.13 -1.32
N ARG A 328 18.57 4.65 -0.98
CA ARG A 328 19.83 4.04 -1.39
C ARG A 328 20.46 3.23 -0.27
N ILE A 329 20.74 1.97 -0.55
CA ILE A 329 21.56 1.12 0.31
C ILE A 329 23.02 1.54 0.16
N ARG A 330 23.66 1.91 1.28
CA ARG A 330 25.10 2.20 1.36
C ARG A 330 25.89 0.94 1.73
N LYS A 331 25.30 0.16 2.64
CA LYS A 331 25.92 -1.06 3.15
C LYS A 331 24.83 -2.06 3.57
N ASN A 332 25.04 -3.32 3.27
CA ASN A 332 24.22 -4.42 3.80
C ASN A 332 25.17 -5.55 4.22
N ILE A 333 25.19 -5.89 5.48
CA ILE A 333 26.06 -6.91 6.07
C ILE A 333 25.30 -8.13 6.58
N LEU A 334 23.99 -8.21 6.34
CA LEU A 334 23.23 -9.40 6.71
C LEU A 334 23.80 -10.65 6.04
N VAL A 335 23.90 -11.73 6.80
CA VAL A 335 24.32 -13.01 6.28
C VAL A 335 23.17 -13.99 6.42
N LYS A 336 22.55 -14.37 5.30
CA LYS A 336 21.37 -15.24 5.26
C LYS A 336 20.25 -14.78 6.22
N GLY A 337 20.00 -13.46 6.25
CA GLY A 337 18.97 -12.87 7.11
C GLY A 337 19.34 -12.78 8.61
N ALA A 338 20.60 -12.96 8.98
CA ALA A 338 21.05 -12.89 10.37
C ALA A 338 22.14 -11.83 10.59
N CYS A 339 22.22 -11.33 11.81
CA CYS A 339 23.29 -10.44 12.26
C CYS A 339 24.64 -11.18 12.28
N PRO A 340 25.67 -10.75 11.52
CA PRO A 340 26.96 -11.42 11.48
C PRO A 340 27.74 -11.33 12.81
N LYS A 341 27.37 -10.37 13.70
CA LYS A 341 28.06 -10.15 14.98
C LYS A 341 27.59 -11.09 16.10
N CYS A 342 26.27 -11.34 16.20
CA CYS A 342 25.68 -12.09 17.31
C CYS A 342 24.78 -13.26 16.87
N GLY A 343 24.59 -13.47 15.57
CA GLY A 343 23.80 -14.57 15.04
C GLY A 343 22.27 -14.38 15.12
N THR A 344 21.78 -13.27 15.69
CA THR A 344 20.34 -13.03 15.80
C THR A 344 19.70 -12.98 14.42
N ALA A 345 18.66 -13.82 14.21
CA ALA A 345 17.85 -13.78 12.99
C ALA A 345 17.07 -12.45 12.92
N ILE A 346 17.12 -11.80 11.78
CA ILE A 346 16.41 -10.55 11.53
C ILE A 346 15.17 -10.88 10.71
N PRO A 347 13.97 -10.63 11.24
CA PRO A 347 12.72 -10.87 10.52
C PRO A 347 12.66 -10.09 9.21
N GLY A 348 12.25 -10.76 8.11
CA GLY A 348 12.20 -10.15 6.79
C GLY A 348 12.16 -11.18 5.66
N VAL A 349 12.12 -10.70 4.43
CA VAL A 349 12.23 -11.48 3.19
C VAL A 349 13.53 -11.10 2.50
N TRP A 350 14.58 -11.89 2.69
CA TRP A 350 15.94 -11.52 2.31
C TRP A 350 16.39 -12.15 0.98
N THR A 351 15.61 -13.11 0.45
CA THR A 351 15.85 -13.84 -0.82
C THR A 351 14.56 -14.06 -1.60
#